data_190df304c5bda63c6e1951b5373841bb
#
_entry.id   190df304c5bda63c6e1951b5373841bb
#
_cell.length_a   1.000
_cell.length_b   1.000
_cell.length_c   1.000
_cell.angle_alpha   90.00
_cell.angle_beta   90.00
_cell.angle_gamma   90.00
#
_symmetry.space_group_name_H-M   'P 1'
#
loop_
_entity.id
_entity.type
_entity.pdbx_description
1 polymer ?
#
loop_
_entity_poly.entity_id
_entity_poly.type
_entity_poly.pdbx_seq_one_letter_code
_entity_poly.pdbx_strand_id
1 'polypeptide(L)'
;MTLSNFFKVYVYIPLGGNRVSKYKNFRNLWITFFLTALWHGATINFLLWGFLHGLFLTIEKILNYKKLFSNRILTFILISVSWVPFFSKSSQDTIDIISSIFTYDLVNDDFLPIAVQYFNLKFLIVASICIASLLNIKVSKKIFENRFLTISMFIFSLVLVIASSVDPFIYFRF
;
A
#
# COMPACT_ATOMS: atom_id res chain seq x y z
N MET A 1 0.58 -17.70 2.22
CA MET A 1 -0.38 -17.28 1.16
C MET A 1 -0.64 -15.80 1.36
N THR A 2 -0.46 -14.94 0.36
CA THR A 2 -0.76 -13.51 0.51
C THR A 2 -2.26 -13.27 0.42
N LEU A 3 -2.78 -12.21 1.06
CA LEU A 3 -4.19 -11.83 1.01
C LEU A 3 -4.70 -11.65 -0.43
N SER A 4 -3.91 -10.99 -1.28
CA SER A 4 -4.23 -10.81 -2.69
C SER A 4 -4.40 -12.15 -3.43
N ASN A 5 -3.56 -13.14 -3.12
CA ASN A 5 -3.68 -14.47 -3.69
C ASN A 5 -4.91 -15.21 -3.16
N PHE A 6 -5.26 -15.01 -1.90
CA PHE A 6 -6.49 -15.55 -1.32
C PHE A 6 -7.71 -15.04 -2.10
N PHE A 7 -7.91 -13.74 -2.23
CA PHE A 7 -9.05 -13.17 -2.98
C PHE A 7 -9.02 -13.54 -4.46
N LYS A 8 -7.83 -13.65 -5.06
CA LYS A 8 -7.71 -14.14 -6.44
C LYS A 8 -8.21 -15.58 -6.58
N VAL A 9 -7.81 -16.48 -5.70
CA VAL A 9 -8.12 -17.93 -5.80
C VAL A 9 -9.55 -18.22 -5.37
N TYR A 10 -10.03 -17.59 -4.31
CA TYR A 10 -11.33 -17.93 -3.71
C TYR A 10 -12.48 -17.03 -4.15
N VAL A 11 -12.21 -15.88 -4.75
CA VAL A 11 -13.25 -14.96 -5.24
C VAL A 11 -13.16 -14.79 -6.75
N TYR A 12 -12.05 -14.26 -7.26
CA TYR A 12 -11.94 -13.86 -8.66
C TYR A 12 -12.02 -15.06 -9.63
N ILE A 13 -11.27 -16.13 -9.36
CA ILE A 13 -11.26 -17.34 -10.21
C ILE A 13 -12.60 -18.08 -10.20
N PRO A 14 -13.26 -18.33 -9.06
CA PRO A 14 -14.58 -18.97 -9.03
C PRO A 14 -15.67 -18.17 -9.76
N LEU A 15 -15.58 -16.84 -9.79
CA LEU A 15 -16.47 -15.98 -10.57
C LEU A 15 -16.22 -16.06 -12.09
N GLY A 16 -15.21 -16.84 -12.52
CA GLY A 16 -14.81 -17.04 -13.91
C GLY A 16 -13.55 -16.30 -14.33
N GLY A 17 -12.96 -15.48 -13.45
CA GLY A 17 -11.70 -14.77 -13.66
C GLY A 17 -11.66 -14.01 -15.01
N ASN A 18 -10.58 -14.21 -15.76
CA ASN A 18 -10.39 -13.63 -17.09
C ASN A 18 -11.06 -14.45 -18.24
N ARG A 19 -11.62 -15.62 -17.94
CA ARG A 19 -12.14 -16.56 -18.96
C ARG A 19 -13.60 -16.33 -19.31
N VAL A 20 -14.11 -15.13 -19.01
CA VAL A 20 -15.50 -14.71 -19.25
C VAL A 20 -15.54 -13.48 -20.16
N SER A 21 -16.74 -13.07 -20.59
CA SER A 21 -16.91 -11.86 -21.38
C SER A 21 -16.34 -10.63 -20.65
N LYS A 22 -15.96 -9.58 -21.41
CA LYS A 22 -15.38 -8.35 -20.85
C LYS A 22 -16.22 -7.78 -19.71
N TYR A 23 -17.55 -7.69 -19.87
CA TYR A 23 -18.45 -7.19 -18.85
C TYR A 23 -18.40 -8.03 -17.56
N LYS A 24 -18.49 -9.35 -17.67
CA LYS A 24 -18.39 -10.26 -16.53
C LYS A 24 -17.02 -10.17 -15.85
N ASN A 25 -15.96 -9.96 -16.62
CA ASN A 25 -14.61 -9.79 -16.08
C ASN A 25 -14.48 -8.51 -15.24
N PHE A 26 -15.03 -7.38 -15.71
CA PHE A 26 -15.09 -6.14 -14.93
C PHE A 26 -15.90 -6.33 -13.65
N ARG A 27 -17.09 -6.92 -13.73
CA ARG A 27 -17.91 -7.24 -12.57
C ARG A 27 -17.12 -8.08 -11.54
N ASN A 28 -16.43 -9.13 -11.98
CA ASN A 28 -15.65 -10.00 -11.10
C ASN A 28 -14.52 -9.26 -10.41
N LEU A 29 -13.85 -8.37 -11.13
CA LEU A 29 -12.81 -7.49 -10.60
C LEU A 29 -13.38 -6.58 -9.49
N TRP A 30 -14.48 -5.89 -9.75
CA TRP A 30 -15.10 -4.98 -8.80
C TRP A 30 -15.62 -5.70 -7.56
N ILE A 31 -16.24 -6.88 -7.71
CA ILE A 31 -16.65 -7.72 -6.57
C ILE A 31 -15.42 -8.07 -5.72
N THR A 32 -14.32 -8.46 -6.35
CA THR A 32 -13.10 -8.84 -5.64
C THR A 32 -12.54 -7.67 -4.82
N PHE A 33 -12.44 -6.46 -5.41
CA PHE A 33 -11.94 -5.29 -4.69
C PHE A 33 -12.88 -4.83 -3.59
N PHE A 34 -14.19 -4.89 -3.82
CA PHE A 34 -15.19 -4.56 -2.81
C PHE A 34 -15.09 -5.50 -1.60
N LEU A 35 -14.99 -6.81 -1.82
CA LEU A 35 -14.82 -7.78 -0.74
C LEU A 35 -13.47 -7.62 -0.03
N THR A 36 -12.41 -7.27 -0.76
CA THR A 36 -11.10 -6.98 -0.16
C THR A 36 -11.18 -5.74 0.74
N ALA A 37 -11.89 -4.69 0.30
CA ALA A 37 -12.11 -3.49 1.10
C ALA A 37 -12.90 -3.78 2.38
N LEU A 38 -13.99 -4.53 2.28
CA LEU A 38 -14.81 -4.95 3.42
C LEU A 38 -14.04 -5.81 4.42
N TRP A 39 -13.10 -6.62 3.92
CA TRP A 39 -12.23 -7.42 4.78
C TRP A 39 -11.33 -6.55 5.69
N HIS A 40 -10.91 -5.37 5.22
CA HIS A 40 -10.16 -4.40 6.00
C HIS A 40 -11.05 -3.63 7.00
N GLY A 41 -12.35 -3.56 6.73
CA GLY A 41 -13.32 -2.89 7.59
C GLY A 41 -14.48 -2.30 6.77
N ALA A 42 -15.63 -2.07 7.43
CA ALA A 42 -16.84 -1.55 6.80
C ALA A 42 -16.89 -0.01 6.75
N THR A 43 -15.76 0.68 6.91
CA THR A 43 -15.74 2.15 6.83
C THR A 43 -15.68 2.61 5.38
N ILE A 44 -16.22 3.82 5.14
CA ILE A 44 -16.19 4.44 3.82
C ILE A 44 -14.76 4.61 3.27
N ASN A 45 -13.79 4.80 4.14
CA ASN A 45 -12.40 4.98 3.77
C ASN A 45 -11.79 3.71 3.14
N PHE A 46 -12.08 2.52 3.70
CA PHE A 46 -11.66 1.25 3.08
C PHE A 46 -12.38 0.98 1.76
N LEU A 47 -13.67 1.33 1.67
CA LEU A 47 -14.41 1.23 0.41
C LEU A 47 -13.82 2.16 -0.66
N LEU A 48 -13.44 3.37 -0.28
CA LEU A 48 -12.77 4.32 -1.18
C LEU A 48 -11.41 3.80 -1.65
N TRP A 49 -10.62 3.22 -0.74
CA TRP A 49 -9.36 2.56 -1.09
C TRP A 49 -9.56 1.43 -2.12
N GLY A 50 -10.50 0.52 -1.86
CA GLY A 50 -10.82 -0.57 -2.78
C GLY A 50 -11.36 -0.07 -4.12
N PHE A 51 -12.17 1.01 -4.11
CA PHE A 51 -12.66 1.67 -5.30
C PHE A 51 -11.52 2.22 -6.16
N LEU A 52 -10.57 2.95 -5.59
CA LEU A 52 -9.42 3.52 -6.30
C LEU A 52 -8.58 2.42 -6.97
N HIS A 53 -8.28 1.34 -6.26
CA HIS A 53 -7.53 0.22 -6.82
C HIS A 53 -8.30 -0.50 -7.94
N GLY A 54 -9.61 -0.72 -7.76
CA GLY A 54 -10.48 -1.28 -8.80
C GLY A 54 -10.54 -0.38 -10.03
N LEU A 55 -10.59 0.95 -9.83
CA LEU A 55 -10.59 1.94 -10.89
C LEU A 55 -9.28 1.92 -11.69
N PHE A 56 -8.12 1.90 -11.02
CA PHE A 56 -6.82 1.86 -11.69
C PHE A 56 -6.70 0.64 -12.59
N LEU A 57 -7.06 -0.56 -12.12
CA LEU A 57 -7.04 -1.77 -12.93
C LEU A 57 -8.09 -1.76 -14.05
N THR A 58 -9.22 -1.11 -13.83
CA THR A 58 -10.25 -0.94 -14.89
C THR A 58 -9.72 -0.04 -16.00
N ILE A 59 -9.10 1.08 -15.66
CA ILE A 59 -8.47 2.00 -16.61
C ILE A 59 -7.36 1.29 -17.38
N GLU A 60 -6.49 0.55 -16.72
CA GLU A 60 -5.44 -0.23 -17.35
C GLU A 60 -6.00 -1.21 -18.40
N LYS A 61 -7.07 -1.92 -18.07
CA LYS A 61 -7.72 -2.87 -18.98
C LYS A 61 -8.43 -2.21 -20.15
N ILE A 62 -9.15 -1.11 -19.93
CA ILE A 62 -9.91 -0.41 -20.99
C ILE A 62 -8.95 0.23 -21.98
N LEU A 63 -7.95 0.92 -21.48
CA LEU A 63 -7.09 1.73 -22.31
C LEU A 63 -5.90 0.96 -22.89
N ASN A 64 -5.76 -0.34 -22.55
CA ASN A 64 -4.61 -1.16 -22.94
C ASN A 64 -3.26 -0.48 -22.58
N TYR A 65 -3.28 0.36 -21.53
CA TYR A 65 -2.18 1.24 -21.12
C TYR A 65 -1.14 0.49 -20.31
N LYS A 66 -0.55 -0.56 -20.88
CA LYS A 66 0.70 -1.12 -20.35
C LYS A 66 1.80 -0.05 -20.16
N LYS A 67 1.71 1.06 -20.91
CA LYS A 67 2.67 2.18 -20.80
C LYS A 67 2.41 3.11 -19.61
N LEU A 68 1.15 3.35 -19.19
CA LEU A 68 0.86 4.30 -18.12
C LEU A 68 1.34 3.76 -16.76
N PHE A 69 0.99 2.50 -16.45
CA PHE A 69 1.46 1.83 -15.22
C PHE A 69 2.84 1.17 -15.36
N SER A 70 3.43 1.20 -16.55
CA SER A 70 4.85 0.90 -16.77
C SER A 70 5.77 2.02 -16.26
N ASN A 71 5.25 3.24 -16.09
CA ASN A 71 5.99 4.33 -15.43
C ASN A 71 5.98 4.10 -13.92
N ARG A 72 7.10 3.66 -13.37
CA ARG A 72 7.26 3.34 -11.94
C ARG A 72 6.96 4.53 -11.04
N ILE A 73 7.33 5.75 -11.46
CA ILE A 73 7.11 6.97 -10.67
C ILE A 73 5.61 7.27 -10.60
N LEU A 74 4.92 7.27 -11.74
CA LEU A 74 3.48 7.52 -11.78
C LEU A 74 2.71 6.46 -10.98
N THR A 75 3.04 5.18 -11.14
CA THR A 75 2.43 4.11 -10.37
C THR A 75 2.66 4.30 -8.88
N PHE A 76 3.88 4.66 -8.48
CA PHE A 76 4.20 4.93 -7.08
C PHE A 76 3.34 6.07 -6.52
N ILE A 77 3.23 7.19 -7.25
CA ILE A 77 2.40 8.33 -6.83
C ILE A 77 0.93 7.93 -6.68
N LEU A 78 0.36 7.26 -7.68
CA LEU A 78 -1.05 6.85 -7.66
C LEU A 78 -1.34 5.87 -6.51
N ILE A 79 -0.46 4.91 -6.28
CA ILE A 79 -0.58 3.98 -5.16
C ILE A 79 -0.44 4.73 -3.82
N SER A 80 0.55 5.63 -3.69
CA SER A 80 0.72 6.42 -2.46
C SER A 80 -0.52 7.24 -2.12
N VAL A 81 -1.10 7.93 -3.10
CA VAL A 81 -2.35 8.69 -2.91
C VAL A 81 -3.51 7.76 -2.56
N SER A 82 -3.60 6.56 -3.16
CA SER A 82 -4.67 5.61 -2.83
C SER A 82 -4.59 5.04 -1.41
N TRP A 83 -3.42 5.10 -0.78
CA TRP A 83 -3.24 4.69 0.61
C TRP A 83 -3.71 5.75 1.62
N VAL A 84 -3.90 7.01 1.22
CA VAL A 84 -4.36 8.07 2.13
C VAL A 84 -5.68 7.72 2.82
N PRO A 85 -6.75 7.28 2.11
CA PRO A 85 -7.99 6.86 2.76
C PRO A 85 -7.79 5.73 3.78
N PHE A 86 -6.84 4.84 3.54
CA PHE A 86 -6.59 3.69 4.40
C PHE A 86 -6.07 4.10 5.80
N PHE A 87 -5.25 5.15 5.86
CA PHE A 87 -4.69 5.66 7.12
C PHE A 87 -5.57 6.71 7.80
N SER A 88 -6.49 7.33 7.07
CA SER A 88 -7.34 8.41 7.57
C SER A 88 -8.34 7.89 8.60
N LYS A 89 -8.55 8.66 9.66
CA LYS A 89 -9.53 8.34 10.71
C LYS A 89 -10.96 8.62 10.24
N SER A 90 -11.14 9.61 9.38
CA SER A 90 -12.43 10.03 8.83
C SER A 90 -12.31 10.38 7.34
N SER A 91 -13.45 10.48 6.66
CA SER A 91 -13.47 10.93 5.27
C SER A 91 -13.01 12.39 5.13
N GLN A 92 -13.25 13.22 6.14
CA GLN A 92 -12.77 14.61 6.17
C GLN A 92 -11.25 14.65 6.24
N ASP A 93 -10.62 13.85 7.13
CA ASP A 93 -9.15 13.74 7.20
C ASP A 93 -8.55 13.33 5.85
N THR A 94 -9.24 12.44 5.11
CA THR A 94 -8.79 12.03 3.76
C THR A 94 -8.75 13.22 2.82
N ILE A 95 -9.80 14.04 2.82
CA ILE A 95 -9.89 15.24 1.97
C ILE A 95 -8.81 16.25 2.39
N ASP A 96 -8.65 16.48 3.68
CA ASP A 96 -7.69 17.45 4.21
C ASP A 96 -6.25 17.05 3.87
N ILE A 97 -5.89 15.77 4.01
CA ILE A 97 -4.56 15.26 3.63
C ILE A 97 -4.34 15.39 2.12
N ILE A 98 -5.33 15.02 1.30
CA ILE A 98 -5.18 15.13 -0.16
C ILE A 98 -5.09 16.61 -0.57
N SER A 99 -5.91 17.47 -0.02
CA SER A 99 -5.86 18.93 -0.32
C SER A 99 -4.53 19.54 0.09
N SER A 100 -3.98 19.15 1.24
CA SER A 100 -2.69 19.65 1.72
C SER A 100 -1.53 19.31 0.78
N ILE A 101 -1.60 18.21 0.04
CA ILE A 101 -0.58 17.86 -0.97
C ILE A 101 -0.51 18.92 -2.08
N PHE A 102 -1.65 19.54 -2.42
CA PHE A 102 -1.74 20.54 -3.49
C PHE A 102 -1.64 21.99 -2.99
N THR A 103 -1.96 22.23 -1.72
CA THR A 103 -1.97 23.59 -1.13
C THR A 103 -0.75 23.84 -0.24
N TYR A 104 0.08 22.83 -0.01
CA TYR A 104 1.23 22.95 0.86
C TYR A 104 2.28 23.87 0.23
N ASP A 105 2.55 24.99 0.90
CA ASP A 105 3.60 25.88 0.50
C ASP A 105 4.96 25.33 0.97
N LEU A 106 5.71 24.74 0.02
CA LEU A 106 7.03 24.16 0.28
C LEU A 106 8.07 25.19 0.78
N VAL A 107 7.73 26.48 0.69
CA VAL A 107 8.59 27.60 1.07
C VAL A 107 8.30 28.06 2.51
N ASN A 108 7.32 27.48 3.18
CA ASN A 108 6.98 27.85 4.55
C ASN A 108 8.13 27.49 5.50
N ASP A 109 8.49 28.41 6.40
CA ASP A 109 9.60 28.30 7.36
C ASP A 109 9.52 27.03 8.27
N ASP A 110 8.33 26.43 8.38
CA ASP A 110 8.07 25.23 9.17
C ASP A 110 8.46 23.92 8.47
N PHE A 111 8.67 23.93 7.14
CA PHE A 111 8.97 22.69 6.40
C PHE A 111 10.32 22.09 6.79
N LEU A 112 11.35 22.91 6.87
CA LEU A 112 12.71 22.47 7.19
C LEU A 112 12.82 21.82 8.57
N PRO A 113 12.29 22.40 9.66
CA PRO A 113 12.29 21.77 10.97
C PRO A 113 11.53 20.44 11.01
N ILE A 114 10.36 20.40 10.36
CA ILE A 114 9.56 19.17 10.26
C ILE A 114 10.32 18.11 9.46
N ALA A 115 10.86 18.45 8.30
CA ALA A 115 11.64 17.53 7.47
C ALA A 115 12.84 16.97 8.25
N VAL A 116 13.60 17.80 8.94
CA VAL A 116 14.77 17.38 9.76
C VAL A 116 14.34 16.45 10.89
N GLN A 117 13.19 16.68 11.53
CA GLN A 117 12.67 15.81 12.57
C GLN A 117 12.35 14.39 12.05
N TYR A 118 11.82 14.28 10.83
CA TYR A 118 11.51 13.00 10.21
C TYR A 118 12.72 12.35 9.49
N PHE A 119 13.69 13.15 9.01
CA PHE A 119 14.95 12.68 8.43
C PHE A 119 15.96 12.24 9.51
N ASN A 120 15.49 11.44 10.47
CA ASN A 120 16.36 10.89 11.49
C ASN A 120 17.10 9.63 10.95
N LEU A 121 18.09 9.16 11.72
CA LEU A 121 18.89 7.99 11.37
C LEU A 121 18.01 6.75 11.06
N LYS A 122 16.89 6.58 11.76
CA LYS A 122 15.95 5.47 11.55
C LYS A 122 15.33 5.53 10.15
N PHE A 123 14.90 6.73 9.71
CA PHE A 123 14.37 6.94 8.36
C PHE A 123 15.43 6.62 7.29
N LEU A 124 16.68 7.10 7.47
CA LEU A 124 17.77 6.83 6.54
C LEU A 124 18.08 5.34 6.42
N ILE A 125 18.06 4.60 7.53
CA ILE A 125 18.25 3.14 7.52
C ILE A 125 17.12 2.45 6.74
N VAL A 126 15.87 2.78 7.02
CA VAL A 126 14.70 2.19 6.33
C VAL A 126 14.74 2.53 4.84
N ALA A 127 14.99 3.80 4.48
CA ALA A 127 15.12 4.23 3.09
C ALA A 127 16.24 3.49 2.36
N SER A 128 17.39 3.30 3.01
CA SER A 128 18.52 2.56 2.45
C SER A 128 18.19 1.10 2.19
N ILE A 129 17.47 0.44 3.10
CA ILE A 129 17.00 -0.94 2.93
C ILE A 129 16.00 -1.02 1.77
N CYS A 130 15.05 -0.08 1.68
CA CYS A 130 14.09 -0.01 0.57
C CYS A 130 14.80 0.19 -0.78
N ILE A 131 15.74 1.12 -0.86
CA ILE A 131 16.53 1.38 -2.09
C ILE A 131 17.35 0.14 -2.46
N ALA A 132 18.01 -0.51 -1.51
CA ALA A 132 18.75 -1.74 -1.75
C ALA A 132 17.86 -2.87 -2.27
N SER A 133 16.63 -2.99 -1.78
CA SER A 133 15.66 -3.97 -2.27
C SER A 133 15.19 -3.67 -3.69
N LEU A 134 15.01 -2.39 -4.05
CA LEU A 134 14.62 -1.94 -5.38
C LEU A 134 15.71 -2.16 -6.43
N LEU A 135 16.98 -2.06 -6.03
CA LEU A 135 18.14 -2.27 -6.90
C LEU A 135 18.41 -3.76 -7.18
N ASN A 136 17.58 -4.66 -6.68
CA ASN A 136 17.67 -6.11 -6.90
C ASN A 136 19.07 -6.68 -6.56
N ILE A 137 19.69 -6.16 -5.52
CA ILE A 137 21.04 -6.56 -5.09
C ILE A 137 20.93 -8.00 -4.57
N LYS A 138 21.67 -8.92 -5.18
CA LYS A 138 21.74 -10.35 -4.81
C LYS A 138 22.12 -10.60 -3.33
N VAL A 139 22.53 -9.55 -2.62
CA VAL A 139 22.82 -9.54 -1.18
C VAL A 139 21.58 -9.94 -0.35
N SER A 140 20.37 -9.55 -0.76
CA SER A 140 19.16 -9.86 -0.01
C SER A 140 18.95 -11.37 0.13
N LYS A 141 19.16 -12.14 -0.94
CA LYS A 141 18.94 -13.59 -0.92
C LYS A 141 19.88 -14.30 0.06
N LYS A 142 21.17 -13.92 0.07
CA LYS A 142 22.16 -14.49 0.99
C LYS A 142 21.91 -14.12 2.45
N ILE A 143 21.36 -12.93 2.71
CA ILE A 143 20.97 -12.48 4.06
C ILE A 143 19.80 -13.29 4.57
N PHE A 144 18.75 -13.47 3.76
CA PHE A 144 17.56 -14.24 4.15
C PHE A 144 17.77 -15.74 4.19
N GLU A 145 18.79 -16.28 3.51
CA GLU A 145 19.21 -17.67 3.61
C GLU A 145 19.98 -17.96 4.91
N ASN A 146 20.52 -16.93 5.57
CA ASN A 146 21.20 -17.10 6.86
C ASN A 146 20.16 -17.14 7.99
N ARG A 147 19.88 -18.36 8.50
CA ARG A 147 18.89 -18.58 9.58
C ARG A 147 19.15 -17.75 10.84
N PHE A 148 20.41 -17.61 11.22
CA PHE A 148 20.77 -16.82 12.40
C PHE A 148 20.38 -15.35 12.22
N LEU A 149 20.70 -14.76 11.09
CA LEU A 149 20.39 -13.36 10.79
C LEU A 149 18.86 -13.13 10.70
N THR A 150 18.14 -14.07 10.09
CA THR A 150 16.67 -14.00 9.98
C THR A 150 16.01 -14.07 11.36
N ILE A 151 16.47 -14.97 12.24
CA ILE A 151 15.97 -15.06 13.61
C ILE A 151 16.30 -13.81 14.40
N SER A 152 17.52 -13.27 14.28
CA SER A 152 17.93 -12.03 14.96
C SER A 152 17.08 -10.83 14.50
N MET A 153 16.81 -10.70 13.21
CA MET A 153 15.93 -9.66 12.66
C MET A 153 14.49 -9.82 13.16
N PHE A 154 13.99 -11.04 13.26
CA PHE A 154 12.66 -11.33 13.80
C PHE A 154 12.57 -10.95 15.28
N ILE A 155 13.53 -11.36 16.11
CA ILE A 155 13.57 -10.99 17.52
C ILE A 155 13.67 -9.47 17.68
N PHE A 156 14.54 -8.81 16.89
CA PHE A 156 14.69 -7.36 16.92
C PHE A 156 13.39 -6.64 16.54
N SER A 157 12.67 -7.11 15.50
CA SER A 157 11.37 -6.56 15.11
C SER A 157 10.31 -6.74 16.22
N LEU A 158 10.32 -7.89 16.90
CA LEU A 158 9.44 -8.17 18.04
C LEU A 158 9.70 -7.21 19.20
N VAL A 159 10.98 -6.99 19.55
CA VAL A 159 11.37 -6.03 20.59
C VAL A 159 10.93 -4.61 20.24
N LEU A 160 11.07 -4.20 18.97
CA LEU A 160 10.60 -2.88 18.50
C LEU A 160 9.07 -2.74 18.60
N VAL A 161 8.33 -3.78 18.28
CA VAL A 161 6.86 -3.79 18.40
C VAL A 161 6.43 -3.70 19.86
N ILE A 162 7.06 -4.46 20.75
CA ILE A 162 6.76 -4.44 22.18
C ILE A 162 7.16 -3.09 22.82
N ALA A 163 8.28 -2.52 22.39
CA ALA A 163 8.78 -1.23 22.89
C ALA A 163 8.02 -0.02 22.29
N SER A 164 7.27 -0.22 21.19
CA SER A 164 6.47 0.86 20.63
C SER A 164 5.19 1.01 21.43
N SER A 165 4.89 2.24 21.86
CA SER A 165 3.60 2.61 22.48
C SER A 165 2.46 2.68 21.45
N VAL A 166 2.73 2.33 20.18
CA VAL A 166 1.76 2.32 19.10
C VAL A 166 1.07 0.96 19.10
N ASP A 167 -0.25 0.98 19.14
CA ASP A 167 -1.05 -0.25 19.08
C ASP A 167 -0.69 -1.03 17.80
N PRO A 168 -0.07 -2.22 17.91
CA PRO A 168 0.41 -2.97 16.75
C PRO A 168 -0.72 -3.53 15.89
N PHE A 169 -1.97 -3.49 16.39
CA PHE A 169 -3.15 -3.98 15.69
C PHE A 169 -3.85 -2.86 14.88
N ILE A 170 -3.19 -2.40 13.81
CA ILE A 170 -3.83 -1.51 12.82
C ILE A 170 -5.09 -2.16 12.21
N TYR A 171 -5.23 -3.47 12.30
CA TYR A 171 -6.34 -4.23 11.70
C TYR A 171 -7.61 -4.31 12.55
N PHE A 172 -7.58 -3.92 13.82
CA PHE A 172 -8.75 -4.03 14.73
C PHE A 172 -9.14 -2.67 15.31
N ARG A 173 -9.38 -1.68 14.45
CA ARG A 173 -10.16 -0.50 14.84
C ARG A 173 -11.61 -0.75 14.39
N PHE A 174 -12.36 -1.38 15.28
CA PHE A 174 -13.82 -1.38 15.21
C PHE A 174 -14.36 -0.06 15.75
#